data_8e4086f60a1b4ce6b2966d8336146eed
#
_entry.id   8e4086f60a1b4ce6b2966d8336146eed
#
_cell.length_a   1.000
_cell.length_b   1.000
_cell.length_c   1.000
_cell.angle_alpha   90.00
_cell.angle_beta   90.00
_cell.angle_gamma   90.00
#
_symmetry.space_group_name_H-M   'P 1'
#
loop_
_entity.id
_entity.type
_entity.pdbx_description
1 polymer ?
#
loop_
_entity_poly.entity_id
_entity_poly.type
_entity_poly.pdbx_seq_one_letter_code
_entity_poly.pdbx_strand_id
1 'polypeptide(L)' 'MEKETEEILEKIRQKRLEKKLSLLNLSNELGISHSHLYYIESKRVIPSIDVIVKISKVLDLSLRDLF' A
#
# COMPACT_ATOMS: atom_id res chain seq x y z
N MET A 1 -2.84 14.11 7.79
CA MET A 1 -1.70 13.15 7.65
C MET A 1 -0.52 13.92 7.06
N GLU A 2 0.68 13.50 7.40
CA GLU A 2 1.89 14.17 6.92
C GLU A 2 2.04 14.02 5.40
N LYS A 3 2.65 15.03 4.77
CA LYS A 3 2.88 15.00 3.32
C LYS A 3 3.70 13.77 2.92
N GLU A 4 4.73 13.45 3.71
CA GLU A 4 5.59 12.31 3.44
C GLU A 4 4.83 11.00 3.51
N THR A 5 3.88 10.90 4.44
CA THR A 5 3.02 9.71 4.53
C THR A 5 2.19 9.57 3.26
N GLU A 6 1.62 10.67 2.78
CA GLU A 6 0.83 10.64 1.54
C GLU A 6 1.68 10.25 0.34
N GLU A 7 2.92 10.70 0.29
CA GLU A 7 3.84 10.33 -0.77
C GLU A 7 4.15 8.84 -0.76
N ILE A 8 4.31 8.26 0.43
CA ILE A 8 4.53 6.82 0.56
C ILE A 8 3.32 6.05 0.03
N LEU A 9 2.12 6.48 0.41
CA LEU A 9 0.90 5.81 -0.04
C LEU A 9 0.72 5.93 -1.55
N GLU A 10 1.12 7.05 -2.13
CA GLU A 10 1.05 7.22 -3.57
C GLU A 10 2.05 6.30 -4.28
N LYS A 11 3.24 6.13 -3.75
CA LYS A 11 4.23 5.19 -4.32
C LYS A 11 3.69 3.77 -4.32
N ILE A 12 3.01 3.38 -3.24
CA ILE A 12 2.38 2.07 -3.14
C ILE A 12 1.33 1.90 -4.24
N ARG A 13 0.47 2.89 -4.40
CA ARG A 13 -0.57 2.86 -5.42
C ARG A 13 0.04 2.74 -6.81
N GLN A 14 1.04 3.55 -7.12
CA GLN A 14 1.68 3.51 -8.42
C GLN A 14 2.31 2.15 -8.70
N LYS A 15 2.97 1.57 -7.71
CA LYS A 15 3.60 0.26 -7.89
C LYS A 15 2.56 -0.83 -8.11
N ARG A 16 1.44 -0.77 -7.39
CA ARG A 16 0.35 -1.71 -7.61
C ARG A 16 -0.15 -1.64 -9.05
N LEU A 17 -0.36 -0.41 -9.54
CA LEU A 17 -0.82 -0.21 -10.92
C LEU A 17 0.20 -0.70 -11.94
N GLU A 18 1.49 -0.47 -11.69
CA GLU A 18 2.54 -0.98 -12.58
C GLU A 18 2.50 -2.50 -12.68
N LYS A 19 2.20 -3.17 -11.57
CA LYS A 19 2.11 -4.62 -11.53
C LYS A 19 0.74 -5.13 -12.01
N LYS A 20 -0.15 -4.23 -12.39
CA LYS A 20 -1.50 -4.55 -12.88
C LYS A 20 -2.32 -5.37 -11.88
N LEU A 21 -2.11 -5.10 -10.59
CA LEU A 21 -2.87 -5.74 -9.52
C LEU A 21 -4.10 -4.90 -9.19
N SER A 22 -5.24 -5.56 -9.05
CA SER A 22 -6.43 -4.89 -8.57
C SER A 22 -6.34 -4.68 -7.06
N LEU A 23 -7.16 -3.76 -6.54
CA LEU A 23 -7.26 -3.60 -5.08
C LEU A 23 -7.66 -4.91 -4.41
N LEU A 24 -8.61 -5.62 -5.02
CA LEU A 24 -9.09 -6.87 -4.46
C LEU A 24 -7.97 -7.92 -4.39
N ASN A 25 -7.21 -8.08 -5.47
CA ASN A 25 -6.13 -9.05 -5.51
C ASN A 25 -5.06 -8.71 -4.48
N LEU A 26 -4.67 -7.44 -4.39
CA LEU A 26 -3.67 -7.04 -3.42
C LEU A 26 -4.18 -7.21 -2.00
N SER A 27 -5.43 -6.83 -1.71
CA SER A 27 -5.98 -7.01 -0.37
C SER A 27 -5.99 -8.48 0.05
N ASN A 28 -6.31 -9.39 -0.88
CA ASN A 28 -6.30 -10.81 -0.60
C ASN A 28 -4.88 -11.29 -0.25
N GLU A 29 -3.88 -10.84 -0.98
CA GLU A 29 -2.49 -11.21 -0.69
C GLU A 29 -2.00 -10.63 0.63
N LEU A 30 -2.51 -9.47 1.02
CA LEU A 30 -2.15 -8.84 2.29
C LEU A 30 -2.92 -9.41 3.48
N GLY A 31 -4.02 -10.11 3.22
CA GLY A 31 -4.87 -10.62 4.29
C GLY A 31 -5.69 -9.54 4.97
N ILE A 32 -6.00 -8.46 4.26
CA ILE A 32 -6.86 -7.39 4.78
C ILE A 32 -8.07 -7.23 3.87
N SER A 33 -9.09 -6.53 4.35
CA SER A 33 -10.30 -6.34 3.56
C SER A 33 -10.05 -5.39 2.40
N HIS A 34 -10.84 -5.54 1.35
CA HIS A 34 -10.80 -4.66 0.19
C HIS A 34 -11.05 -3.20 0.62
N SER A 35 -12.02 -2.98 1.48
CA SER A 35 -12.34 -1.64 1.97
C SER A 35 -11.17 -1.02 2.73
N HIS A 36 -10.50 -1.82 3.56
CA HIS A 36 -9.35 -1.33 4.33
C HIS A 36 -8.26 -0.84 3.39
N LEU A 37 -7.93 -1.64 2.38
CA LEU A 37 -6.90 -1.25 1.41
C LEU A 37 -7.33 0.00 0.63
N TYR A 38 -8.60 0.08 0.26
CA TYR A 38 -9.12 1.25 -0.42
C TYR A 38 -8.91 2.51 0.42
N TYR A 39 -9.22 2.45 1.71
CA TYR A 39 -9.04 3.60 2.59
C TYR A 39 -7.56 3.96 2.79
N ILE A 40 -6.69 2.97 2.80
CA ILE A 40 -5.25 3.22 2.87
C ILE A 40 -4.79 3.97 1.61
N GLU A 41 -5.11 3.46 0.44
CA GLU A 41 -4.66 4.06 -0.82
C GLU A 41 -5.31 5.42 -1.09
N SER A 42 -6.52 5.63 -0.58
CA SER A 42 -7.19 6.93 -0.72
C SER A 42 -6.73 7.94 0.33
N LYS A 43 -5.76 7.57 1.15
CA LYS A 43 -5.13 8.47 2.14
C LYS A 43 -6.09 8.86 3.26
N ARG A 44 -7.03 8.00 3.58
CA ARG A 44 -7.98 8.21 4.68
C ARG A 44 -7.55 7.53 5.97
N VAL A 45 -6.71 6.50 5.85
CA VAL A 45 -6.27 5.68 6.98
C VAL A 45 -4.77 5.49 6.86
N ILE A 46 -4.06 5.65 7.98
CA ILE A 46 -2.63 5.40 8.04
C ILE A 46 -2.45 3.90 8.32
N PRO A 47 -1.77 3.16 7.44
CA PRO A 47 -1.55 1.74 7.67
C PRO A 47 -0.56 1.51 8.79
N SER A 48 -0.68 0.36 9.45
CA SER A 48 0.31 -0.04 10.45
C SER A 48 1.64 -0.36 9.76
N ILE A 49 2.70 -0.34 10.54
CA ILE A 49 4.02 -0.71 10.02
C ILE A 49 4.01 -2.14 9.49
N ASP A 50 3.30 -3.04 10.19
CA ASP A 50 3.21 -4.42 9.75
C ASP A 50 2.57 -4.54 8.36
N VAL A 51 1.52 -3.78 8.11
CA VAL A 51 0.88 -3.76 6.79
C VAL A 51 1.81 -3.18 5.74
N ILE A 52 2.56 -2.14 6.07
CA ILE A 52 3.54 -1.55 5.15
C ILE A 52 4.61 -2.57 4.77
N VAL A 53 5.10 -3.33 5.74
CA VAL A 53 6.08 -4.39 5.47
C VAL A 53 5.51 -5.45 4.55
N LYS A 54 4.27 -5.87 4.80
CA LYS A 54 3.61 -6.84 3.92
C LYS A 54 3.44 -6.30 2.50
N ILE A 55 3.02 -5.06 2.37
CA ILE A 55 2.86 -4.41 1.07
C ILE A 55 4.19 -4.40 0.33
N SER A 56 5.27 -4.03 1.01
CA SER A 56 6.58 -3.96 0.37
C SER A 56 7.01 -5.32 -0.17
N LYS A 57 6.71 -6.39 0.56
CA LYS A 57 7.05 -7.74 0.12
C LYS A 57 6.22 -8.17 -1.10
N VAL A 58 4.91 -7.92 -1.07
CA VAL A 58 4.03 -8.32 -2.16
C VAL A 58 4.35 -7.54 -3.43
N LEU A 59 4.62 -6.25 -3.30
CA LEU A 59 4.88 -5.39 -4.45
C LEU A 59 6.36 -5.36 -4.85
N ASP A 60 7.21 -6.11 -4.14
CA ASP A 60 8.64 -6.16 -4.39
C ASP A 60 9.27 -4.77 -4.33
N LEU A 61 8.88 -4.01 -3.32
CA LEU A 61 9.46 -2.71 -3.00
C LEU A 61 10.35 -2.86 -1.79
N SER A 62 11.53 -2.25 -1.81
CA SER A 62 12.31 -2.18 -0.56
C SER A 62 11.72 -1.06 0.30
N LEU A 63 11.88 -1.19 1.62
CA LEU A 63 11.43 -0.12 2.51
C LEU A 63 12.19 1.17 2.22
N ARG A 64 13.43 1.07 1.75
CA ARG A 64 14.22 2.22 1.35
C ARG A 64 13.54 2.99 0.22
N ASP A 65 12.91 2.30 -0.72
CA ASP A 65 12.24 2.95 -1.85
C ASP A 65 11.01 3.73 -1.40
N LEU A 66 10.41 3.35 -0.27
CA LEU A 66 9.24 4.04 0.27
C LEU A 66 9.63 5.26 1.11
N PHE A 67 10.75 5.20 1.79
CA PHE A 67 11.23 6.24 2.67
C PHE A 67 12.49 6.89 2.11
#